data_5ded8988f3c552f46749cae0c7e11af9
#
_entry.id   5ded8988f3c552f46749cae0c7e11af9
#
_cell.length_a   1.000
_cell.length_b   1.000
_cell.length_c   1.000
_cell.angle_alpha   90.00
_cell.angle_beta   90.00
_cell.angle_gamma   90.00
#
_symmetry.space_group_name_H-M   'P 1'
#
loop_
_entity.id
_entity.type
_entity.pdbx_description
1 polymer ?
#
loop_
_entity_poly.entity_id
_entity_poly.type
_entity_poly.pdbx_seq_one_letter_code
_entity_poly.pdbx_strand_id
1 'polypeptide(L)'
;LSIDQAFSIKNLNDLLEEDREKGGDLEERYIPDAYALRMRIYELKKSRSLVRYRYRTGAVTARFHELRTSRLNKVIKGRKDIHSVLVDKVLEAVAKQILSKRFKVDLNVLPVPIRGKTVYGVGRDLAQVLAIRFVQKILKDVYHVEMPPRDILVAQVKSLAMDGAPKFILRADVESFYESVQHKDLLESIHQSPQLSVLVKRIITRLLGDYLKLSGTDKGLPRGVGISAYLSEIYLSYLDVEVRRHSEIFYYARYVDDMIMMFAPENKEAVNEYLPSFGQLLAKKGLSLNDKTQTLNLMDEQRGKFTYLGYEFDVSASSRGVRMSAAKLKKYRDRLEKSFDDYNSKVAFIPGKSKRELITRSLFLTGNMRLFNRKSNAFIGVYYSNKHITDLSQLRGLDRYLLSKINLLTDPSLKRKLSQMSFENGFVKKEFRNFSTEKLSEISRGWKHA
;
A
#
# COMPACT_ATOMS: atom_id res chain seq x y z
N LEU A 1 6.75 -22.29 19.18
CA LEU A 1 6.09 -23.18 18.22
C LEU A 1 7.12 -24.14 17.65
N SER A 2 6.90 -25.46 17.75
CA SER A 2 7.80 -26.44 17.12
C SER A 2 7.84 -26.22 15.60
N ILE A 3 8.95 -26.57 14.96
CA ILE A 3 9.20 -26.39 13.51
C ILE A 3 8.06 -26.98 12.67
N ASP A 4 7.48 -28.09 13.10
CA ASP A 4 6.39 -28.79 12.40
C ASP A 4 5.02 -28.11 12.52
N GLN A 5 4.79 -27.23 13.51
CA GLN A 5 3.54 -26.51 13.67
C GLN A 5 3.45 -25.22 12.82
N ALA A 6 4.57 -24.68 12.41
CA ALA A 6 4.60 -23.42 11.66
C ALA A 6 3.85 -23.51 10.32
N PHE A 7 4.10 -24.57 9.51
CA PHE A 7 3.43 -24.78 8.21
C PHE A 7 2.34 -25.86 8.30
N SER A 8 1.54 -25.84 9.38
CA SER A 8 0.38 -26.71 9.52
C SER A 8 -0.71 -26.38 8.49
N ILE A 9 -1.55 -27.39 8.17
CA ILE A 9 -2.72 -27.20 7.30
C ILE A 9 -3.60 -26.04 7.80
N LYS A 10 -3.79 -25.93 9.11
CA LYS A 10 -4.56 -24.83 9.71
C LYS A 10 -3.97 -23.47 9.38
N ASN A 11 -2.67 -23.26 9.62
CA ASN A 11 -2.01 -22.00 9.36
C ASN A 11 -2.00 -21.64 7.85
N LEU A 12 -1.87 -22.63 6.99
CA LEU A 12 -1.93 -22.42 5.53
C LEU A 12 -3.36 -22.09 5.08
N ASN A 13 -4.37 -22.71 5.68
CA ASN A 13 -5.77 -22.38 5.41
C ASN A 13 -6.12 -20.96 5.88
N ASP A 14 -5.64 -20.54 7.06
CA ASP A 14 -5.82 -19.18 7.57
C ASP A 14 -5.24 -18.15 6.56
N LEU A 15 -4.11 -18.46 5.91
CA LEU A 15 -3.56 -17.59 4.85
C LEU A 15 -4.43 -17.52 3.59
N LEU A 16 -5.10 -18.61 3.21
CA LEU A 16 -6.07 -18.58 2.11
C LEU A 16 -7.28 -17.70 2.47
N GLU A 17 -7.74 -17.77 3.72
CA GLU A 17 -8.85 -16.95 4.21
C GLU A 17 -8.45 -15.46 4.30
N GLU A 18 -7.29 -15.16 4.87
CA GLU A 18 -6.73 -13.79 4.91
C GLU A 18 -6.58 -13.19 3.50
N ASP A 19 -6.16 -14.00 2.51
CA ASP A 19 -6.06 -13.53 1.12
C ASP A 19 -7.42 -13.14 0.56
N ARG A 20 -8.44 -13.97 0.82
CA ARG A 20 -9.82 -13.68 0.42
C ARG A 20 -10.36 -12.40 1.05
N GLU A 21 -10.14 -12.23 2.35
CA GLU A 21 -10.56 -11.01 3.07
C GLU A 21 -9.90 -9.76 2.50
N LYS A 22 -8.64 -9.88 2.06
CA LYS A 22 -7.87 -8.80 1.40
C LYS A 22 -8.18 -8.62 -0.08
N GLY A 23 -9.08 -9.42 -0.64
CA GLY A 23 -9.56 -9.31 -2.01
C GLY A 23 -8.78 -10.08 -3.07
N GLY A 24 -7.89 -10.96 -2.64
CA GLY A 24 -7.31 -12.00 -3.47
C GLY A 24 -8.23 -13.21 -3.60
N ASP A 25 -7.85 -14.15 -4.41
CA ASP A 25 -8.46 -15.48 -4.46
C ASP A 25 -7.45 -16.54 -4.91
N LEU A 26 -6.68 -17.04 -3.94
CA LEU A 26 -5.69 -18.08 -4.20
C LEU A 26 -6.34 -19.42 -4.59
N GLU A 27 -7.57 -19.71 -4.12
CA GLU A 27 -8.30 -20.91 -4.54
C GLU A 27 -8.63 -20.84 -6.04
N GLU A 28 -9.14 -19.69 -6.53
CA GLU A 28 -9.44 -19.51 -7.95
C GLU A 28 -8.21 -19.79 -8.82
N ARG A 29 -7.06 -19.32 -8.35
CA ARG A 29 -5.82 -19.40 -9.13
C ARG A 29 -5.13 -20.76 -9.06
N TYR A 30 -5.17 -21.44 -7.89
CA TYR A 30 -4.34 -22.60 -7.62
C TYR A 30 -5.10 -23.87 -7.26
N ILE A 31 -6.40 -23.78 -6.89
CA ILE A 31 -7.25 -24.89 -6.51
C ILE A 31 -8.62 -24.74 -7.20
N PRO A 32 -8.67 -24.75 -8.54
CA PRO A 32 -9.89 -24.42 -9.29
C PRO A 32 -11.10 -25.28 -8.92
N ASP A 33 -10.90 -26.54 -8.57
CA ASP A 33 -12.00 -27.44 -8.14
C ASP A 33 -12.60 -27.00 -6.79
N ALA A 34 -11.78 -26.58 -5.84
CA ALA A 34 -12.25 -26.03 -4.58
C ALA A 34 -12.99 -24.69 -4.80
N TYR A 35 -12.46 -23.83 -5.65
CA TYR A 35 -13.12 -22.59 -6.04
C TYR A 35 -14.51 -22.84 -6.66
N ALA A 36 -14.61 -23.78 -7.59
CA ALA A 36 -15.90 -24.15 -8.20
C ALA A 36 -16.92 -24.62 -7.17
N LEU A 37 -16.51 -25.46 -6.21
CA LEU A 37 -17.37 -25.91 -5.10
C LEU A 37 -17.79 -24.73 -4.22
N ARG A 38 -16.89 -23.83 -3.90
CA ARG A 38 -17.17 -22.63 -3.10
C ARG A 38 -18.16 -21.70 -3.79
N MET A 39 -18.03 -21.50 -5.10
CA MET A 39 -18.99 -20.73 -5.89
C MET A 39 -20.38 -21.38 -5.88
N ARG A 40 -20.45 -22.71 -5.99
CA ARG A 40 -21.71 -23.45 -5.88
C ARG A 40 -22.36 -23.33 -4.50
N ILE A 41 -21.55 -23.35 -3.43
CA ILE A 41 -22.02 -23.10 -2.07
C ILE A 41 -22.58 -21.67 -1.94
N TYR A 42 -21.93 -20.69 -2.56
CA TYR A 42 -22.39 -19.29 -2.59
C TYR A 42 -23.77 -19.17 -3.26
N GLU A 43 -23.98 -19.79 -4.43
CA GLU A 43 -25.27 -19.82 -5.13
C GLU A 43 -26.38 -20.46 -4.29
N LEU A 44 -26.07 -21.59 -3.61
CA LEU A 44 -27.02 -22.25 -2.72
C LEU A 44 -27.38 -21.37 -1.51
N LYS A 45 -26.42 -20.67 -0.93
CA LYS A 45 -26.66 -19.68 0.14
C LYS A 45 -27.55 -18.53 -0.34
N LYS A 46 -27.34 -18.02 -1.57
CA LYS A 46 -28.16 -17.00 -2.20
C LYS A 46 -29.61 -17.50 -2.39
N SER A 47 -29.78 -18.71 -2.90
CA SER A 47 -31.08 -19.37 -3.04
C SER A 47 -31.79 -19.52 -1.69
N ARG A 48 -31.07 -19.93 -0.62
CA ARG A 48 -31.61 -20.00 0.73
C ARG A 48 -32.05 -18.64 1.26
N SER A 49 -31.28 -17.59 1.01
CA SER A 49 -31.64 -16.21 1.38
C SER A 49 -32.92 -15.75 0.68
N LEU A 50 -33.06 -16.09 -0.60
CA LEU A 50 -34.29 -15.79 -1.38
C LEU A 50 -35.52 -16.50 -0.82
N VAL A 51 -35.40 -17.77 -0.44
CA VAL A 51 -36.49 -18.50 0.19
C VAL A 51 -36.91 -17.85 1.53
N ARG A 52 -35.95 -17.45 2.36
CA ARG A 52 -36.19 -16.69 3.60
C ARG A 52 -36.87 -15.34 3.35
N TYR A 53 -36.45 -14.62 2.33
CA TYR A 53 -37.06 -13.34 1.94
C TYR A 53 -38.51 -13.54 1.53
N ARG A 54 -38.79 -14.52 0.65
CA ARG A 54 -40.16 -14.83 0.18
C ARG A 54 -41.09 -15.26 1.33
N TYR A 55 -40.58 -15.96 2.33
CA TYR A 55 -41.34 -16.30 3.52
C TYR A 55 -41.70 -15.04 4.33
N ARG A 56 -40.74 -14.14 4.55
CA ARG A 56 -40.99 -12.88 5.28
C ARG A 56 -42.00 -11.97 4.58
N THR A 57 -42.09 -12.03 3.28
CA THR A 57 -43.02 -11.23 2.46
C THR A 57 -44.35 -11.93 2.23
N GLY A 58 -44.59 -13.08 2.86
CA GLY A 58 -45.84 -13.86 2.72
C GLY A 58 -45.99 -14.59 1.37
N ALA A 59 -44.96 -14.59 0.52
CA ALA A 59 -45.01 -15.18 -0.82
C ALA A 59 -44.89 -16.73 -0.82
N VAL A 60 -44.57 -17.36 0.28
CA VAL A 60 -44.49 -18.82 0.45
C VAL A 60 -44.97 -19.23 1.86
N THR A 61 -45.51 -20.44 1.95
CA THR A 61 -46.02 -20.99 3.22
C THR A 61 -44.88 -21.41 4.18
N ALA A 62 -45.16 -21.47 5.49
CA ALA A 62 -44.19 -21.89 6.51
C ALA A 62 -43.67 -23.31 6.21
N ARG A 63 -44.53 -24.24 5.84
CA ARG A 63 -44.18 -25.62 5.48
C ARG A 63 -43.20 -25.67 4.28
N PHE A 64 -43.43 -24.86 3.23
CA PHE A 64 -42.54 -24.78 2.10
C PHE A 64 -41.17 -24.19 2.49
N HIS A 65 -41.19 -23.12 3.30
CA HIS A 65 -39.97 -22.50 3.82
C HIS A 65 -39.11 -23.46 4.58
N GLU A 66 -39.70 -24.18 5.53
CA GLU A 66 -39.02 -25.16 6.39
C GLU A 66 -38.39 -26.29 5.57
N LEU A 67 -39.20 -26.98 4.76
CA LEU A 67 -38.74 -28.09 3.93
C LEU A 67 -37.62 -27.66 2.97
N ARG A 68 -37.78 -26.52 2.30
CA ARG A 68 -36.81 -26.05 1.33
C ARG A 68 -35.51 -25.58 1.99
N THR A 69 -35.62 -24.91 3.13
CA THR A 69 -34.44 -24.43 3.88
C THR A 69 -33.67 -25.61 4.48
N SER A 70 -34.37 -26.62 5.05
CA SER A 70 -33.74 -27.83 5.57
C SER A 70 -32.97 -28.57 4.48
N ARG A 71 -33.59 -28.80 3.33
CA ARG A 71 -32.96 -29.46 2.17
C ARG A 71 -31.70 -28.67 1.69
N LEU A 72 -31.82 -27.35 1.56
CA LEU A 72 -30.66 -26.49 1.14
C LEU A 72 -29.55 -26.55 2.20
N ASN A 73 -29.86 -26.53 3.49
CA ASN A 73 -28.86 -26.63 4.54
C ASN A 73 -28.10 -27.98 4.49
N LYS A 74 -28.78 -29.11 4.25
CA LYS A 74 -28.17 -30.43 4.09
C LYS A 74 -27.20 -30.45 2.89
N VAL A 75 -27.63 -29.92 1.74
CA VAL A 75 -26.79 -29.84 0.54
C VAL A 75 -25.58 -28.90 0.75
N ILE A 76 -25.82 -27.74 1.38
CA ILE A 76 -24.73 -26.79 1.69
C ILE A 76 -23.71 -27.43 2.62
N LYS A 77 -24.16 -28.15 3.67
CA LYS A 77 -23.27 -28.85 4.61
C LYS A 77 -22.41 -29.88 3.87
N GLY A 78 -23.02 -30.81 3.12
CA GLY A 78 -22.25 -31.83 2.40
C GLY A 78 -21.25 -31.24 1.39
N ARG A 79 -21.61 -30.13 0.70
CA ARG A 79 -20.65 -29.47 -0.21
C ARG A 79 -19.52 -28.76 0.53
N LYS A 80 -19.76 -28.22 1.73
CA LYS A 80 -18.72 -27.65 2.59
C LYS A 80 -17.73 -28.71 3.05
N ASP A 81 -18.25 -29.89 3.45
CA ASP A 81 -17.43 -31.00 3.92
C ASP A 81 -16.50 -31.49 2.77
N ILE A 82 -17.03 -31.64 1.55
CA ILE A 82 -16.22 -31.97 0.35
C ILE A 82 -15.19 -30.89 0.06
N HIS A 83 -15.58 -29.61 0.12
CA HIS A 83 -14.66 -28.49 -0.11
C HIS A 83 -13.50 -28.50 0.91
N SER A 84 -13.80 -28.68 2.21
CA SER A 84 -12.78 -28.75 3.26
C SER A 84 -11.78 -29.89 2.99
N VAL A 85 -12.28 -31.10 2.74
CA VAL A 85 -11.43 -32.26 2.46
C VAL A 85 -10.52 -32.03 1.24
N LEU A 86 -11.05 -31.41 0.19
CA LEU A 86 -10.26 -31.09 -1.01
C LEU A 86 -9.16 -30.08 -0.73
N VAL A 87 -9.49 -29.00 -0.02
CA VAL A 87 -8.53 -27.96 0.37
C VAL A 87 -7.47 -28.55 1.29
N ASP A 88 -7.86 -29.31 2.32
CA ASP A 88 -6.94 -29.93 3.28
C ASP A 88 -5.95 -30.88 2.59
N LYS A 89 -6.41 -31.67 1.63
CA LYS A 89 -5.53 -32.56 0.85
C LYS A 89 -4.48 -31.79 0.04
N VAL A 90 -4.86 -30.68 -0.59
CA VAL A 90 -3.91 -29.84 -1.34
C VAL A 90 -2.95 -29.17 -0.37
N LEU A 91 -3.43 -28.64 0.75
CA LEU A 91 -2.56 -27.97 1.74
C LEU A 91 -1.61 -28.94 2.43
N GLU A 92 -2.00 -30.21 2.61
CA GLU A 92 -1.08 -31.25 3.10
C GLU A 92 0.09 -31.48 2.14
N ALA A 93 -0.19 -31.59 0.84
CA ALA A 93 0.84 -31.71 -0.18
C ALA A 93 1.76 -30.46 -0.21
N VAL A 94 1.18 -29.27 -0.12
CA VAL A 94 1.91 -28.00 -0.02
C VAL A 94 2.79 -27.94 1.23
N ALA A 95 2.29 -28.35 2.37
CA ALA A 95 3.06 -28.40 3.62
C ALA A 95 4.27 -29.34 3.50
N LYS A 96 4.07 -30.56 2.96
CA LYS A 96 5.14 -31.52 2.70
C LYS A 96 6.21 -30.95 1.76
N GLN A 97 5.79 -30.23 0.72
CA GLN A 97 6.70 -29.56 -0.23
C GLN A 97 7.54 -28.49 0.48
N ILE A 98 6.92 -27.60 1.27
CA ILE A 98 7.62 -26.50 1.99
C ILE A 98 8.61 -27.06 3.01
N LEU A 99 8.24 -28.13 3.73
CA LEU A 99 9.10 -28.76 4.75
C LEU A 99 10.30 -29.49 4.14
N SER A 100 10.27 -29.79 2.86
CA SER A 100 11.36 -30.48 2.17
C SER A 100 12.70 -29.72 2.27
N LYS A 101 13.79 -30.44 2.50
CA LYS A 101 15.15 -29.87 2.51
C LYS A 101 15.53 -29.17 1.21
N ARG A 102 14.93 -29.57 0.08
CA ARG A 102 15.18 -29.01 -1.26
C ARG A 102 14.28 -27.82 -1.60
N PHE A 103 13.29 -27.51 -0.76
CA PHE A 103 12.35 -26.41 -1.04
C PHE A 103 13.08 -25.07 -1.20
N LYS A 104 12.76 -24.36 -2.25
CA LYS A 104 13.22 -23.00 -2.53
C LYS A 104 12.06 -22.18 -3.12
N VAL A 105 12.22 -20.88 -3.07
CA VAL A 105 11.29 -19.93 -3.70
C VAL A 105 12.01 -19.36 -4.91
N ASP A 106 11.49 -19.64 -6.10
CA ASP A 106 12.06 -19.14 -7.34
C ASP A 106 11.65 -17.70 -7.59
N LEU A 107 12.63 -16.84 -7.82
CA LEU A 107 12.39 -15.45 -8.23
C LEU A 107 12.41 -15.34 -9.77
N ASN A 108 11.52 -14.52 -10.30
CA ASN A 108 11.46 -14.18 -11.71
C ASN A 108 11.48 -12.68 -11.89
N VAL A 109 12.23 -12.18 -12.88
CA VAL A 109 12.17 -10.79 -13.28
C VAL A 109 10.85 -10.55 -14.03
N LEU A 110 10.08 -9.55 -13.62
CA LEU A 110 8.85 -9.18 -14.29
C LEU A 110 9.15 -8.29 -15.51
N PRO A 111 8.43 -8.48 -16.63
CA PRO A 111 8.76 -7.82 -17.91
C PRO A 111 8.56 -6.30 -17.88
N VAL A 112 7.76 -5.77 -16.96
CA VAL A 112 7.45 -4.34 -16.88
C VAL A 112 8.11 -3.74 -15.64
N PRO A 113 9.12 -2.87 -15.80
CA PRO A 113 9.72 -2.17 -14.67
C PRO A 113 8.73 -1.16 -14.09
N ILE A 114 8.84 -0.88 -12.80
CA ILE A 114 8.05 0.16 -12.13
C ILE A 114 8.97 1.34 -11.84
N ARG A 115 8.65 2.50 -12.44
CA ARG A 115 9.45 3.73 -12.30
C ARG A 115 10.94 3.53 -12.68
N GLY A 116 11.19 2.80 -13.75
CA GLY A 116 12.54 2.50 -14.22
C GLY A 116 13.32 1.50 -13.37
N LYS A 117 12.70 0.92 -12.32
CA LYS A 117 13.34 -0.08 -11.45
C LYS A 117 12.85 -1.48 -11.78
N THR A 118 13.77 -2.44 -11.81
CA THR A 118 13.45 -3.87 -12.00
C THR A 118 12.55 -4.39 -10.88
N VAL A 119 11.53 -5.15 -11.24
CA VAL A 119 10.57 -5.75 -10.32
C VAL A 119 10.62 -7.26 -10.44
N TYR A 120 10.52 -7.92 -9.30
CA TYR A 120 10.60 -9.38 -9.19
C TYR A 120 9.25 -9.94 -8.76
N GLY A 121 8.97 -11.14 -9.20
CA GLY A 121 7.83 -11.95 -8.78
C GLY A 121 8.28 -13.25 -8.17
N VAL A 122 7.47 -13.82 -7.30
CA VAL A 122 7.62 -15.17 -6.78
C VAL A 122 7.07 -16.16 -7.81
N GLY A 123 7.64 -17.34 -7.89
CA GLY A 123 7.18 -18.42 -8.77
C GLY A 123 5.67 -18.69 -8.68
N ARG A 124 5.13 -19.37 -9.70
CA ARG A 124 3.67 -19.58 -9.85
C ARG A 124 3.10 -20.73 -9.04
N ASP A 125 3.91 -21.38 -8.21
CA ASP A 125 3.51 -22.50 -7.38
C ASP A 125 2.85 -22.01 -6.07
N LEU A 126 1.74 -22.66 -5.67
CA LEU A 126 1.01 -22.35 -4.43
C LEU A 126 1.90 -22.48 -3.20
N ALA A 127 2.79 -23.48 -3.14
CA ALA A 127 3.70 -23.68 -2.02
C ALA A 127 4.65 -22.49 -1.84
N GLN A 128 5.20 -21.95 -2.92
CA GLN A 128 6.09 -20.79 -2.88
C GLN A 128 5.34 -19.53 -2.44
N VAL A 129 4.12 -19.30 -2.95
CA VAL A 129 3.30 -18.15 -2.59
C VAL A 129 2.91 -18.21 -1.10
N LEU A 130 2.43 -19.36 -0.62
CA LEU A 130 2.06 -19.52 0.78
C LEU A 130 3.28 -19.47 1.71
N ALA A 131 4.42 -20.03 1.31
CA ALA A 131 5.66 -19.95 2.08
C ALA A 131 6.09 -18.49 2.30
N ILE A 132 6.12 -17.66 1.25
CA ILE A 132 6.48 -16.25 1.36
C ILE A 132 5.48 -15.49 2.26
N ARG A 133 4.18 -15.71 2.09
CA ARG A 133 3.16 -15.06 2.92
C ARG A 133 3.26 -15.47 4.39
N PHE A 134 3.56 -16.73 4.63
CA PHE A 134 3.74 -17.21 5.99
C PHE A 134 4.99 -16.63 6.64
N VAL A 135 6.12 -16.58 5.91
CA VAL A 135 7.34 -15.91 6.39
C VAL A 135 7.07 -14.43 6.66
N GLN A 136 6.33 -13.72 5.81
CA GLN A 136 5.91 -12.34 6.08
C GLN A 136 5.16 -12.20 7.40
N LYS A 137 4.21 -13.12 7.67
CA LYS A 137 3.44 -13.12 8.92
C LYS A 137 4.36 -13.33 10.12
N ILE A 138 5.26 -14.33 10.05
CA ILE A 138 6.23 -14.56 11.12
C ILE A 138 7.13 -13.35 11.37
N LEU A 139 7.69 -12.75 10.30
CA LEU A 139 8.54 -11.57 10.46
C LEU A 139 7.79 -10.40 11.07
N LYS A 140 6.53 -10.19 10.66
CA LYS A 140 5.66 -9.18 11.26
C LYS A 140 5.46 -9.42 12.76
N ASP A 141 5.13 -10.64 13.15
CA ASP A 141 4.79 -10.99 14.52
C ASP A 141 6.03 -11.01 15.44
N VAL A 142 7.17 -11.54 14.94
CA VAL A 142 8.42 -11.66 15.71
C VAL A 142 9.10 -10.31 15.92
N TYR A 143 9.16 -9.48 14.87
CA TYR A 143 9.84 -8.18 14.96
C TYR A 143 8.89 -7.02 15.22
N HIS A 144 7.62 -7.31 15.48
CA HIS A 144 6.58 -6.29 15.71
C HIS A 144 6.60 -5.19 14.64
N VAL A 145 6.77 -5.60 13.36
CA VAL A 145 6.84 -4.66 12.26
C VAL A 145 5.47 -3.99 12.08
N GLU A 146 5.36 -2.80 12.63
CA GLU A 146 4.21 -1.94 12.47
C GLU A 146 4.59 -0.73 11.63
N MET A 147 3.96 -0.59 10.48
CA MET A 147 4.07 0.65 9.71
C MET A 147 3.03 1.63 10.26
N PRO A 148 3.46 2.72 10.92
CA PRO A 148 2.53 3.70 11.44
C PRO A 148 1.69 4.27 10.30
N PRO A 149 0.38 4.50 10.49
CA PRO A 149 -0.44 5.10 9.46
C PRO A 149 0.15 6.45 9.05
N ARG A 150 0.47 6.59 7.77
CA ARG A 150 1.04 7.81 7.18
C ARG A 150 0.33 9.09 7.63
N ASP A 151 -0.96 9.00 7.79
CA ASP A 151 -1.82 10.08 8.20
C ASP A 151 -1.54 10.56 9.63
N ILE A 152 -1.28 9.64 10.55
CA ILE A 152 -0.91 9.97 11.94
C ILE A 152 0.45 10.67 11.95
N LEU A 153 1.43 10.18 11.20
CA LEU A 153 2.75 10.80 11.11
C LEU A 153 2.66 12.24 10.59
N VAL A 154 1.88 12.46 9.54
CA VAL A 154 1.68 13.81 8.98
C VAL A 154 1.01 14.73 10.00
N ALA A 155 0.03 14.23 10.76
CA ALA A 155 -0.65 15.01 11.81
C ALA A 155 0.33 15.41 12.93
N GLN A 156 1.15 14.47 13.40
CA GLN A 156 2.16 14.72 14.44
C GLN A 156 3.20 15.73 13.97
N VAL A 157 3.77 15.51 12.76
CA VAL A 157 4.74 16.46 12.18
C VAL A 157 4.12 17.84 11.99
N LYS A 158 2.86 17.94 11.55
CA LYS A 158 2.15 19.22 11.45
C LYS A 158 2.07 19.92 12.80
N SER A 159 1.66 19.20 13.85
CA SER A 159 1.53 19.78 15.19
C SER A 159 2.85 20.32 15.70
N LEU A 160 3.91 19.49 15.61
CA LEU A 160 5.24 19.81 16.15
C LEU A 160 6.01 20.85 15.30
N ALA A 161 5.79 20.87 13.98
CA ALA A 161 6.43 21.87 13.12
C ALA A 161 5.80 23.26 13.23
N MET A 162 4.48 23.32 13.58
CA MET A 162 3.71 24.56 13.61
C MET A 162 3.59 25.21 15.00
N ASP A 163 4.14 24.60 16.06
CA ASP A 163 4.00 25.08 17.45
C ASP A 163 4.76 26.38 17.75
N GLY A 164 5.75 26.73 16.91
CA GLY A 164 6.56 27.95 17.07
C GLY A 164 7.73 27.82 18.04
N ALA A 165 7.95 26.66 18.69
CA ALA A 165 9.10 26.46 19.56
C ALA A 165 10.41 26.38 18.75
N PRO A 166 11.56 26.89 19.29
CA PRO A 166 12.87 26.72 18.67
C PRO A 166 13.22 25.24 18.53
N LYS A 167 13.69 24.84 17.36
CA LYS A 167 14.08 23.45 17.06
C LYS A 167 14.91 23.36 15.80
N PHE A 168 15.59 22.22 15.65
CA PHE A 168 16.18 21.83 14.37
C PHE A 168 15.42 20.64 13.79
N ILE A 169 15.13 20.69 12.49
CA ILE A 169 14.43 19.62 11.76
C ILE A 169 15.39 19.03 10.74
N LEU A 170 15.56 17.72 10.80
CA LEU A 170 16.27 16.93 9.78
C LEU A 170 15.28 15.96 9.12
N ARG A 171 14.97 16.18 7.86
CA ARG A 171 14.25 15.24 7.02
C ARG A 171 15.26 14.51 6.15
N ALA A 172 15.43 13.23 6.37
CA ALA A 172 16.39 12.37 5.71
C ALA A 172 15.69 11.41 4.73
N ASP A 173 16.31 11.19 3.58
CA ASP A 173 15.89 10.25 2.56
C ASP A 173 17.12 9.40 2.16
N VAL A 174 16.98 8.07 2.19
CA VAL A 174 18.11 7.16 1.91
C VAL A 174 18.21 6.92 0.41
N GLU A 175 19.42 7.05 -0.11
CA GLU A 175 19.69 6.83 -1.52
C GLU A 175 19.48 5.38 -1.91
N SER A 176 18.59 5.15 -2.89
CA SER A 176 18.34 3.82 -3.46
C SER A 176 18.22 2.70 -2.41
N PHE A 177 17.50 2.98 -1.30
CA PHE A 177 17.47 2.15 -0.10
C PHE A 177 17.31 0.65 -0.39
N TYR A 178 16.32 0.27 -1.20
CA TYR A 178 16.08 -1.15 -1.51
C TYR A 178 17.25 -1.84 -2.23
N GLU A 179 18.04 -1.09 -2.97
CA GLU A 179 19.23 -1.56 -3.68
C GLU A 179 20.49 -1.56 -2.81
N SER A 180 20.46 -0.85 -1.66
CA SER A 180 21.62 -0.63 -0.80
C SER A 180 21.70 -1.59 0.40
N VAL A 181 20.64 -2.34 0.72
CA VAL A 181 20.59 -3.27 1.84
C VAL A 181 21.67 -4.35 1.70
N GLN A 182 22.62 -4.42 2.64
CA GLN A 182 23.70 -5.42 2.61
C GLN A 182 23.19 -6.79 3.02
N HIS A 183 23.35 -7.81 2.17
CA HIS A 183 22.89 -9.18 2.46
C HIS A 183 23.59 -9.76 3.67
N LYS A 184 24.90 -9.51 3.84
CA LYS A 184 25.69 -9.99 4.96
C LYS A 184 25.05 -9.58 6.29
N ASP A 185 24.85 -8.29 6.50
CA ASP A 185 24.33 -7.74 7.76
C ASP A 185 22.89 -8.18 8.03
N LEU A 186 22.07 -8.21 6.97
CA LEU A 186 20.69 -8.66 7.08
C LEU A 186 20.62 -10.16 7.46
N LEU A 187 21.39 -11.01 6.77
CA LEU A 187 21.45 -12.45 7.06
C LEU A 187 22.03 -12.72 8.44
N GLU A 188 23.03 -11.99 8.87
CA GLU A 188 23.56 -12.10 10.23
C GLU A 188 22.46 -11.83 11.25
N SER A 189 21.73 -10.72 11.14
CA SER A 189 20.60 -10.39 12.02
C SER A 189 19.51 -11.48 12.03
N ILE A 190 19.19 -12.02 10.86
CA ILE A 190 18.19 -13.11 10.71
C ILE A 190 18.71 -14.41 11.35
N HIS A 191 20.00 -14.77 11.14
CA HIS A 191 20.57 -16.01 11.66
C HIS A 191 20.77 -15.99 13.17
N GLN A 192 21.09 -14.83 13.74
CA GLN A 192 21.24 -14.64 15.19
C GLN A 192 19.89 -14.65 15.93
N SER A 193 18.78 -14.38 15.27
CA SER A 193 17.46 -14.34 15.90
C SER A 193 17.05 -15.72 16.42
N PRO A 194 16.86 -15.90 17.75
CA PRO A 194 16.42 -17.17 18.34
C PRO A 194 14.93 -17.46 18.07
N GLN A 195 14.16 -16.45 17.71
CA GLN A 195 12.72 -16.54 17.51
C GLN A 195 12.35 -17.09 16.12
N LEU A 196 13.30 -17.06 15.18
CA LEU A 196 13.08 -17.58 13.82
C LEU A 196 13.48 -19.05 13.70
N SER A 197 12.59 -19.88 13.18
CA SER A 197 12.88 -21.29 12.91
C SER A 197 13.95 -21.45 11.81
N VAL A 198 14.67 -22.57 11.84
CA VAL A 198 15.69 -22.91 10.82
C VAL A 198 15.09 -22.88 9.40
N LEU A 199 13.83 -23.31 9.25
CA LEU A 199 13.14 -23.29 7.96
C LEU A 199 12.94 -21.88 7.42
N VAL A 200 12.47 -20.95 8.28
CA VAL A 200 12.29 -19.55 7.90
C VAL A 200 13.63 -18.92 7.49
N LYS A 201 14.67 -19.10 8.30
CA LYS A 201 16.04 -18.64 7.99
C LYS A 201 16.51 -19.17 6.63
N ARG A 202 16.31 -20.47 6.39
CA ARG A 202 16.65 -21.12 5.12
C ARG A 202 15.91 -20.54 3.92
N ILE A 203 14.61 -20.29 4.06
CA ILE A 203 13.80 -19.68 2.98
C ILE A 203 14.32 -18.28 2.64
N ILE A 204 14.58 -17.44 3.64
CA ILE A 204 15.11 -16.08 3.45
C ILE A 204 16.50 -16.13 2.79
N THR A 205 17.40 -16.98 3.29
CA THR A 205 18.76 -17.11 2.74
C THR A 205 18.72 -17.55 1.27
N ARG A 206 17.88 -18.51 0.92
CA ARG A 206 17.74 -18.98 -0.46
C ARG A 206 17.13 -17.92 -1.38
N LEU A 207 16.12 -17.19 -0.89
CA LEU A 207 15.51 -16.09 -1.64
C LEU A 207 16.53 -14.99 -1.98
N LEU A 208 17.37 -14.59 -1.02
CA LEU A 208 18.43 -13.60 -1.25
C LEU A 208 19.55 -14.17 -2.14
N GLY A 209 19.85 -15.47 -2.03
CA GLY A 209 20.80 -16.15 -2.92
C GLY A 209 20.30 -16.21 -4.36
N ASP A 210 19.01 -16.42 -4.59
CA ASP A 210 18.44 -16.37 -5.95
C ASP A 210 18.36 -14.93 -6.47
N TYR A 211 18.11 -13.96 -5.59
CA TYR A 211 18.18 -12.54 -5.95
C TYR A 211 19.59 -12.13 -6.38
N LEU A 212 20.63 -12.56 -5.65
CA LEU A 212 22.03 -12.35 -6.02
C LEU A 212 22.33 -12.87 -7.41
N LYS A 213 21.87 -14.09 -7.75
CA LYS A 213 22.07 -14.68 -9.10
C LYS A 213 21.39 -13.86 -10.20
N LEU A 214 20.22 -13.29 -9.94
CA LEU A 214 19.46 -12.52 -10.91
C LEU A 214 19.93 -11.07 -11.05
N SER A 215 20.36 -10.46 -9.95
CA SER A 215 20.79 -9.06 -9.91
C SER A 215 22.30 -8.86 -10.16
N GLY A 216 23.11 -9.92 -9.93
CA GLY A 216 24.56 -9.85 -10.00
C GLY A 216 25.23 -9.12 -8.83
N THR A 217 24.47 -8.78 -7.76
CA THR A 217 24.98 -8.03 -6.61
C THR A 217 24.64 -8.72 -5.28
N ASP A 218 25.53 -8.65 -4.31
CA ASP A 218 25.38 -9.18 -2.95
C ASP A 218 24.64 -8.22 -2.00
N LYS A 219 23.96 -7.25 -2.57
CA LYS A 219 23.16 -6.25 -1.86
C LYS A 219 21.84 -5.99 -2.57
N GLY A 220 20.89 -5.43 -1.83
CA GLY A 220 19.55 -5.09 -2.30
C GLY A 220 18.49 -6.13 -1.96
N LEU A 221 17.23 -5.72 -2.15
CA LEU A 221 16.04 -6.55 -1.91
C LEU A 221 15.18 -6.65 -3.16
N PRO A 222 14.58 -7.82 -3.44
CA PRO A 222 13.73 -8.01 -4.63
C PRO A 222 12.46 -7.15 -4.55
N ARG A 223 12.40 -6.05 -5.32
CA ARG A 223 11.20 -5.20 -5.43
C ARG A 223 10.03 -6.00 -5.99
N GLY A 224 8.85 -5.78 -5.42
CA GLY A 224 7.62 -6.48 -5.81
C GLY A 224 7.35 -7.75 -5.02
N VAL A 225 8.32 -8.28 -4.30
CA VAL A 225 8.14 -9.41 -3.39
C VAL A 225 7.82 -8.89 -2.00
N GLY A 226 6.63 -9.23 -1.49
CA GLY A 226 6.11 -8.63 -0.26
C GLY A 226 6.96 -8.81 1.00
N ILE A 227 7.81 -9.85 1.07
CA ILE A 227 8.74 -10.06 2.19
C ILE A 227 9.81 -8.95 2.27
N SER A 228 10.16 -8.32 1.14
CA SER A 228 11.20 -7.29 1.09
C SER A 228 10.89 -6.09 1.98
N ALA A 229 9.61 -5.73 2.12
CA ALA A 229 9.20 -4.66 3.03
C ALA A 229 9.48 -5.00 4.50
N TYR A 230 9.31 -6.27 4.91
CA TYR A 230 9.62 -6.69 6.27
C TYR A 230 11.13 -6.80 6.51
N LEU A 231 11.87 -7.31 5.53
CA LEU A 231 13.33 -7.39 5.60
C LEU A 231 13.97 -6.00 5.67
N SER A 232 13.41 -5.02 4.96
CA SER A 232 13.86 -3.63 5.02
C SER A 232 13.61 -2.98 6.39
N GLU A 233 12.47 -3.28 7.01
CA GLU A 233 12.17 -2.81 8.36
C GLU A 233 13.12 -3.42 9.41
N ILE A 234 13.41 -4.71 9.31
CA ILE A 234 14.38 -5.40 10.19
C ILE A 234 15.77 -4.78 10.01
N TYR A 235 16.19 -4.49 8.78
CA TYR A 235 17.48 -3.88 8.52
C TYR A 235 17.62 -2.49 9.15
N LEU A 236 16.56 -1.68 9.13
CA LEU A 236 16.54 -0.34 9.69
C LEU A 236 16.26 -0.30 11.20
N SER A 237 15.86 -1.41 11.82
CA SER A 237 15.53 -1.42 13.26
C SER A 237 16.68 -0.99 14.15
N TYR A 238 17.92 -1.32 13.77
CA TYR A 238 19.11 -0.84 14.46
C TYR A 238 19.20 0.69 14.44
N LEU A 239 18.97 1.29 13.28
CA LEU A 239 18.99 2.74 13.11
C LEU A 239 17.94 3.41 14.02
N ASP A 240 16.73 2.84 14.07
CA ASP A 240 15.66 3.35 14.92
C ASP A 240 16.05 3.38 16.39
N VAL A 241 16.76 2.35 16.86
CA VAL A 241 17.25 2.28 18.24
C VAL A 241 18.32 3.34 18.51
N GLU A 242 19.30 3.48 17.63
CA GLU A 242 20.39 4.45 17.80
C GLU A 242 19.90 5.89 17.74
N VAL A 243 19.01 6.20 16.82
CA VAL A 243 18.39 7.55 16.70
C VAL A 243 17.61 7.90 17.98
N ARG A 244 16.84 6.98 18.53
CA ARG A 244 16.04 7.21 19.75
C ARG A 244 16.87 7.36 21.03
N ARG A 245 18.14 6.93 21.02
CA ARG A 245 19.05 7.12 22.14
C ARG A 245 19.64 8.52 22.23
N HIS A 246 19.52 9.31 21.17
CA HIS A 246 20.06 10.67 21.15
C HIS A 246 19.23 11.60 22.05
N SER A 247 19.83 12.18 23.07
CA SER A 247 19.13 12.95 24.12
C SER A 247 18.39 14.17 23.62
N GLU A 248 18.91 14.83 22.58
CA GLU A 248 18.31 16.04 22.01
C GLU A 248 17.19 15.77 21.01
N ILE A 249 16.96 14.50 20.59
CA ILE A 249 15.85 14.14 19.69
C ILE A 249 14.56 13.99 20.52
N PHE A 250 13.66 14.95 20.42
CA PHE A 250 12.36 14.85 21.07
C PHE A 250 11.28 14.23 20.17
N TYR A 251 11.50 14.13 18.85
CA TYR A 251 10.61 13.46 17.92
C TYR A 251 11.38 12.75 16.80
N TYR A 252 11.05 11.50 16.61
CA TYR A 252 11.54 10.69 15.50
C TYR A 252 10.39 9.90 14.87
N ALA A 253 10.28 9.98 13.56
CA ALA A 253 9.35 9.15 12.79
C ALA A 253 9.98 8.70 11.48
N ARG A 254 9.68 7.46 11.11
CA ARG A 254 10.12 6.84 9.86
C ARG A 254 8.93 6.21 9.12
N TYR A 255 8.89 6.41 7.83
CA TYR A 255 7.96 5.76 6.91
C TYR A 255 8.75 5.12 5.77
N VAL A 256 9.10 3.85 5.91
CA VAL A 256 10.03 3.10 5.04
C VAL A 256 11.42 3.76 5.10
N ASP A 257 11.84 4.43 4.02
CA ASP A 257 13.10 5.17 3.87
C ASP A 257 13.00 6.68 4.14
N ASP A 258 11.79 7.22 4.28
CA ASP A 258 11.53 8.64 4.53
C ASP A 258 11.50 8.92 6.05
N MET A 259 12.52 9.57 6.58
CA MET A 259 12.73 9.80 8.01
C MET A 259 12.61 11.28 8.36
N ILE A 260 12.12 11.57 9.54
CA ILE A 260 12.13 12.92 10.10
C ILE A 260 12.54 12.88 11.57
N MET A 261 13.47 13.76 11.94
CA MET A 261 13.94 13.97 13.29
C MET A 261 13.76 15.45 13.65
N MET A 262 13.32 15.69 14.86
CA MET A 262 13.25 17.05 15.42
C MET A 262 14.05 17.08 16.71
N PHE A 263 14.97 18.04 16.76
CA PHE A 263 15.92 18.21 17.86
C PHE A 263 15.58 19.46 18.67
N ALA A 264 15.81 19.38 19.95
CA ALA A 264 15.88 20.51 20.87
C ALA A 264 17.36 20.70 21.25
N PRO A 265 18.14 21.46 20.46
CA PRO A 265 19.56 21.61 20.68
C PRO A 265 19.86 22.31 22.02
N GLU A 266 20.84 21.80 22.79
CA GLU A 266 21.31 22.45 24.02
C GLU A 266 22.04 23.77 23.71
N ASN A 267 22.71 23.83 22.54
CA ASN A 267 23.37 25.03 22.07
C ASN A 267 23.29 25.15 20.53
N LYS A 268 23.57 26.35 19.99
CA LYS A 268 23.46 26.61 18.55
C LYS A 268 24.50 25.89 17.71
N GLU A 269 25.62 25.50 18.28
CA GLU A 269 26.74 24.86 17.59
C GLU A 269 26.44 23.37 17.33
N ALA A 270 25.69 22.72 18.22
CA ALA A 270 25.27 21.33 18.09
C ALA A 270 24.53 21.04 16.78
N VAL A 271 23.85 22.05 16.23
CA VAL A 271 23.08 21.93 14.96
C VAL A 271 23.96 21.48 13.79
N ASN A 272 25.24 21.87 13.78
CA ASN A 272 26.16 21.52 12.68
C ASN A 272 26.56 20.06 12.68
N GLU A 273 26.43 19.37 13.80
CA GLU A 273 26.83 17.97 13.98
C GLU A 273 25.74 16.95 13.66
N TYR A 274 24.45 17.34 13.66
CA TYR A 274 23.35 16.38 13.51
C TYR A 274 23.35 15.67 12.16
N LEU A 275 23.52 16.41 11.07
CA LEU A 275 23.53 15.82 9.73
C LEU A 275 24.77 14.94 9.49
N PRO A 276 26.01 15.39 9.80
CA PRO A 276 27.20 14.53 9.72
C PRO A 276 27.10 13.25 10.58
N SER A 277 26.68 13.37 11.84
CA SER A 277 26.54 12.24 12.76
C SER A 277 25.51 11.23 12.26
N PHE A 278 24.38 11.70 11.75
CA PHE A 278 23.37 10.83 11.16
C PHE A 278 23.88 10.15 9.87
N GLY A 279 24.63 10.88 9.03
CA GLY A 279 25.31 10.31 7.85
C GLY A 279 26.30 9.20 8.22
N GLN A 280 27.11 9.39 9.28
CA GLN A 280 28.01 8.36 9.80
C GLN A 280 27.25 7.14 10.33
N LEU A 281 26.12 7.33 11.00
CA LEU A 281 25.28 6.23 11.48
C LEU A 281 24.73 5.39 10.33
N LEU A 282 24.28 6.02 9.25
CA LEU A 282 23.83 5.33 8.03
C LEU A 282 24.99 4.57 7.36
N ALA A 283 26.17 5.20 7.26
CA ALA A 283 27.35 4.61 6.65
C ALA A 283 27.80 3.31 7.32
N LYS A 284 27.61 3.16 8.66
CA LYS A 284 27.85 1.90 9.39
C LYS A 284 27.04 0.73 8.84
N LYS A 285 25.94 1.00 8.15
CA LYS A 285 25.07 0.01 7.49
C LYS A 285 25.16 0.08 5.96
N GLY A 286 26.19 0.70 5.41
CA GLY A 286 26.36 0.82 3.95
C GLY A 286 25.25 1.62 3.27
N LEU A 287 24.59 2.52 4.02
CA LEU A 287 23.56 3.42 3.52
C LEU A 287 24.10 4.84 3.39
N SER A 288 23.55 5.61 2.46
CA SER A 288 23.89 7.02 2.24
C SER A 288 22.64 7.88 2.15
N LEU A 289 22.81 9.16 2.49
CA LEU A 289 21.77 10.17 2.27
C LEU A 289 21.73 10.57 0.80
N ASN A 290 20.55 10.93 0.31
CA ASN A 290 20.39 11.48 -1.03
C ASN A 290 20.17 13.01 -1.01
N ASP A 291 20.18 13.62 -2.19
CA ASP A 291 20.02 15.06 -2.42
C ASP A 291 18.69 15.63 -1.93
N LYS A 292 17.72 14.79 -1.61
CA LYS A 292 16.41 15.21 -1.08
C LYS A 292 16.40 15.40 0.44
N THR A 293 17.52 15.12 1.09
CA THR A 293 17.70 15.40 2.50
C THR A 293 17.58 16.89 2.74
N GLN A 294 16.80 17.27 3.75
CA GLN A 294 16.51 18.68 4.07
C GLN A 294 16.80 18.93 5.54
N THR A 295 17.45 20.02 5.83
CA THR A 295 17.65 20.52 7.17
C THR A 295 16.97 21.88 7.32
N LEU A 296 16.43 22.14 8.50
CA LEU A 296 15.81 23.41 8.82
C LEU A 296 16.13 23.81 10.25
N ASN A 297 16.91 24.90 10.39
CA ASN A 297 17.26 25.48 11.69
C ASN A 297 16.23 26.57 12.05
N LEU A 298 15.48 26.34 13.10
CA LEU A 298 14.45 27.23 13.63
C LEU A 298 14.82 27.77 15.03
N MET A 299 16.12 27.79 15.36
CA MET A 299 16.59 28.28 16.66
C MET A 299 16.48 29.79 16.78
N ASP A 300 16.80 30.53 15.73
CA ASP A 300 16.82 32.00 15.72
C ASP A 300 15.66 32.58 14.92
N GLU A 301 15.44 32.09 13.72
CA GLU A 301 14.39 32.58 12.84
C GLU A 301 13.44 31.46 12.45
N GLN A 302 12.18 31.66 12.73
CA GLN A 302 11.15 30.72 12.28
C GLN A 302 10.78 30.99 10.83
N ARG A 303 11.69 30.61 9.92
CA ARG A 303 11.49 30.70 8.47
C ARG A 303 11.98 29.45 7.77
N GLY A 304 11.20 28.95 6.84
CA GLY A 304 11.61 27.88 5.95
C GLY A 304 10.51 26.90 5.60
N LYS A 305 10.85 25.98 4.73
CA LYS A 305 9.95 24.96 4.21
C LYS A 305 10.66 23.64 4.13
N PHE A 306 9.92 22.56 4.42
CA PHE A 306 10.38 21.21 4.16
C PHE A 306 9.24 20.36 3.62
N THR A 307 9.61 19.24 3.00
CA THR A 307 8.63 18.29 2.46
C THR A 307 8.69 16.97 3.22
N TYR A 308 7.54 16.43 3.61
CA TYR A 308 7.45 15.12 4.22
C TYR A 308 6.17 14.41 3.80
N LEU A 309 6.28 13.15 3.40
CA LEU A 309 5.16 12.31 3.00
C LEU A 309 4.16 13.01 2.06
N GLY A 310 4.68 13.74 1.05
CA GLY A 310 3.88 14.40 0.01
C GLY A 310 3.14 15.64 0.44
N TYR A 311 3.52 16.23 1.57
CA TYR A 311 3.11 17.55 2.01
C TYR A 311 4.33 18.48 2.09
N GLU A 312 4.11 19.75 1.83
CA GLU A 312 5.05 20.84 2.08
C GLU A 312 4.58 21.59 3.31
N PHE A 313 5.46 21.71 4.29
CA PHE A 313 5.25 22.44 5.53
C PHE A 313 5.98 23.77 5.44
N ASP A 314 5.25 24.86 5.48
CA ASP A 314 5.79 26.22 5.56
C ASP A 314 5.69 26.69 7.01
N VAL A 315 6.82 26.79 7.69
CA VAL A 315 6.89 27.19 9.10
C VAL A 315 7.14 28.68 9.28
N SER A 316 7.26 29.43 8.17
CA SER A 316 7.50 30.87 8.21
C SER A 316 6.34 31.60 8.90
N ALA A 317 6.63 32.52 9.80
CA ALA A 317 5.62 33.23 10.59
C ALA A 317 4.55 33.91 9.73
N SER A 318 4.92 34.44 8.57
CA SER A 318 4.03 35.17 7.64
C SER A 318 3.17 34.26 6.74
N SER A 319 3.56 32.99 6.55
CA SER A 319 2.91 32.06 5.59
C SER A 319 2.71 30.67 6.14
N ARG A 320 2.69 30.55 7.48
CA ARG A 320 2.59 29.27 8.19
C ARG A 320 1.42 28.42 7.70
N GLY A 321 1.75 27.22 7.20
CA GLY A 321 0.72 26.34 6.67
C GLY A 321 1.23 25.06 6.04
N VAL A 322 0.30 24.18 5.69
CA VAL A 322 0.59 22.91 5.04
C VAL A 322 -0.08 22.90 3.67
N ARG A 323 0.69 22.53 2.66
CA ARG A 323 0.26 22.42 1.26
C ARG A 323 0.56 21.03 0.70
N MET A 324 0.01 20.72 -0.45
CA MET A 324 0.49 19.56 -1.22
C MET A 324 1.91 19.82 -1.71
N SER A 325 2.78 18.81 -1.67
CA SER A 325 4.11 18.91 -2.29
C SER A 325 4.00 19.16 -3.79
N ALA A 326 5.01 19.80 -4.38
CA ALA A 326 5.06 20.08 -5.82
C ALA A 326 4.87 18.80 -6.67
N ALA A 327 5.49 17.70 -6.27
CA ALA A 327 5.36 16.40 -6.95
C ALA A 327 3.91 15.87 -6.91
N LYS A 328 3.21 16.05 -5.79
CA LYS A 328 1.81 15.62 -5.64
C LYS A 328 0.87 16.51 -6.46
N LEU A 329 1.09 17.81 -6.46
CA LEU A 329 0.33 18.76 -7.28
C LEU A 329 0.53 18.48 -8.78
N LYS A 330 1.78 18.26 -9.20
CA LYS A 330 2.10 17.85 -10.58
C LYS A 330 1.34 16.59 -10.98
N LYS A 331 1.30 15.58 -10.13
CA LYS A 331 0.58 14.34 -10.39
C LYS A 331 -0.92 14.54 -10.65
N TYR A 332 -1.57 15.49 -9.99
CA TYR A 332 -2.97 15.85 -10.30
C TYR A 332 -3.07 16.47 -11.70
N ARG A 333 -2.18 17.39 -12.05
CA ARG A 333 -2.14 18.02 -13.37
C ARG A 333 -1.87 17.01 -14.47
N ASP A 334 -0.86 16.16 -14.32
CA ASP A 334 -0.52 15.12 -15.30
C ASP A 334 -1.68 14.14 -15.55
N ARG A 335 -2.42 13.79 -14.50
CA ARG A 335 -3.61 12.94 -14.64
C ARG A 335 -4.75 13.63 -15.36
N LEU A 336 -4.98 14.90 -15.11
CA LEU A 336 -5.94 15.70 -15.87
C LEU A 336 -5.52 15.77 -17.34
N GLU A 337 -4.28 16.16 -17.62
CA GLU A 337 -3.72 16.25 -18.98
C GLU A 337 -3.97 14.96 -19.74
N LYS A 338 -3.48 13.84 -19.24
CA LYS A 338 -3.67 12.53 -19.87
C LYS A 338 -5.13 12.14 -20.06
N SER A 339 -6.02 12.58 -19.18
CA SER A 339 -7.45 12.29 -19.34
C SER A 339 -8.07 13.04 -20.51
N PHE A 340 -7.65 14.28 -20.74
CA PHE A 340 -8.08 15.09 -21.88
C PHE A 340 -7.40 14.64 -23.17
N ASP A 341 -6.11 14.30 -23.15
CA ASP A 341 -5.39 13.79 -24.33
C ASP A 341 -5.99 12.46 -24.80
N ASP A 342 -6.28 11.54 -23.87
CA ASP A 342 -6.95 10.26 -24.20
C ASP A 342 -8.33 10.48 -24.79
N TYR A 343 -9.07 11.47 -24.30
CA TYR A 343 -10.35 11.88 -24.90
C TYR A 343 -10.16 12.40 -26.33
N ASN A 344 -9.26 13.35 -26.52
CA ASN A 344 -9.01 13.99 -27.82
C ASN A 344 -8.56 12.96 -28.87
N SER A 345 -7.72 12.00 -28.49
CA SER A 345 -7.23 10.97 -29.42
C SER A 345 -8.30 9.95 -29.84
N LYS A 346 -9.37 9.77 -29.04
CA LYS A 346 -10.38 8.74 -29.26
C LYS A 346 -11.76 9.26 -29.65
N VAL A 347 -12.04 10.54 -29.44
CA VAL A 347 -13.39 11.09 -29.61
C VAL A 347 -13.91 10.95 -31.05
N ALA A 348 -13.03 11.01 -32.04
CA ALA A 348 -13.41 10.83 -33.46
C ALA A 348 -13.87 9.40 -33.76
N PHE A 349 -13.34 8.38 -33.09
CA PHE A 349 -13.61 6.97 -33.38
C PHE A 349 -14.69 6.38 -32.47
N ILE A 350 -14.67 6.75 -31.17
CA ILE A 350 -15.58 6.19 -30.16
C ILE A 350 -16.14 7.28 -29.23
N PRO A 351 -16.90 8.26 -29.77
CA PRO A 351 -17.27 9.48 -29.05
C PRO A 351 -18.01 9.20 -27.72
N GLY A 352 -18.97 8.28 -27.71
CA GLY A 352 -19.78 7.98 -26.55
C GLY A 352 -18.98 7.35 -25.40
N LYS A 353 -18.00 6.51 -25.70
CA LYS A 353 -17.11 5.88 -24.71
C LYS A 353 -16.11 6.90 -24.17
N SER A 354 -15.46 7.65 -25.05
CA SER A 354 -14.45 8.65 -24.67
C SER A 354 -15.01 9.73 -23.74
N LYS A 355 -16.25 10.23 -24.02
CA LYS A 355 -16.96 11.16 -23.14
C LYS A 355 -17.20 10.56 -21.74
N ARG A 356 -17.66 9.31 -21.66
CA ARG A 356 -17.90 8.64 -20.38
C ARG A 356 -16.61 8.45 -19.59
N GLU A 357 -15.54 8.06 -20.25
CA GLU A 357 -14.22 7.88 -19.61
C GLU A 357 -13.69 9.20 -19.04
N LEU A 358 -13.74 10.31 -19.81
CA LEU A 358 -13.31 11.62 -19.34
C LEU A 358 -14.12 12.09 -18.12
N ILE A 359 -15.46 11.97 -18.18
CA ILE A 359 -16.34 12.30 -17.06
C ILE A 359 -15.98 11.46 -15.83
N THR A 360 -15.80 10.15 -15.99
CA THR A 360 -15.51 9.23 -14.89
C THR A 360 -14.16 9.54 -14.23
N ARG A 361 -13.12 9.83 -15.01
CA ARG A 361 -11.79 10.21 -14.50
C ARG A 361 -11.82 11.56 -13.78
N SER A 362 -12.53 12.54 -14.33
CA SER A 362 -12.69 13.85 -13.69
C SER A 362 -13.46 13.77 -12.38
N LEU A 363 -14.55 12.99 -12.32
CA LEU A 363 -15.28 12.70 -11.08
C LEU A 363 -14.42 12.01 -10.04
N PHE A 364 -13.55 11.08 -10.46
CA PHE A 364 -12.62 10.38 -9.55
C PHE A 364 -11.58 11.33 -8.97
N LEU A 365 -11.02 12.25 -9.77
CA LEU A 365 -10.01 13.21 -9.32
C LEU A 365 -10.58 14.28 -8.39
N THR A 366 -11.80 14.75 -8.64
CA THR A 366 -12.42 15.84 -7.90
C THR A 366 -13.28 15.37 -6.72
N GLY A 367 -13.52 14.06 -6.57
CA GLY A 367 -14.36 13.52 -5.50
C GLY A 367 -13.62 12.62 -4.53
N ASN A 368 -14.41 12.00 -3.64
CA ASN A 368 -13.94 11.00 -2.70
C ASN A 368 -14.71 9.69 -2.90
N MET A 369 -14.14 8.59 -2.49
CA MET A 369 -14.80 7.29 -2.53
C MET A 369 -14.40 6.41 -1.38
N ARG A 370 -15.27 5.46 -1.04
CA ARG A 370 -14.97 4.34 -0.17
C ARG A 370 -14.69 3.11 -1.02
N LEU A 371 -13.54 2.48 -0.77
CA LEU A 371 -13.21 1.21 -1.41
C LEU A 371 -13.95 0.10 -0.65
N PHE A 372 -15.09 -0.34 -1.21
CA PHE A 372 -15.94 -1.36 -0.60
C PHE A 372 -15.39 -2.77 -0.71
N ASN A 373 -14.41 -3.02 -1.54
CA ASN A 373 -13.96 -4.36 -1.80
C ASN A 373 -12.73 -4.71 -0.97
N ARG A 374 -12.92 -5.59 0.02
CA ARG A 374 -11.94 -6.55 0.54
C ARG A 374 -10.59 -5.96 1.00
N LYS A 375 -10.32 -4.69 0.76
CA LYS A 375 -9.17 -3.93 1.26
C LYS A 375 -9.63 -2.89 2.28
N SER A 376 -9.99 -3.37 3.48
CA SER A 376 -10.11 -2.58 4.71
C SER A 376 -10.91 -1.27 4.65
N ASN A 377 -12.05 -1.20 3.96
CA ASN A 377 -12.93 0.00 3.97
C ASN A 377 -12.17 1.34 3.81
N ALA A 378 -11.10 1.37 3.01
CA ALA A 378 -10.27 2.54 2.87
C ALA A 378 -11.01 3.67 2.16
N PHE A 379 -10.86 4.88 2.69
CA PHE A 379 -11.33 6.10 2.04
C PHE A 379 -10.20 6.71 1.21
N ILE A 380 -10.49 7.06 -0.04
CA ILE A 380 -9.55 7.73 -0.94
C ILE A 380 -10.24 8.91 -1.63
N GLY A 381 -9.46 9.79 -2.23
CA GLY A 381 -9.96 10.94 -2.98
C GLY A 381 -9.29 12.25 -2.59
N VAL A 382 -9.83 13.35 -3.12
CA VAL A 382 -9.22 14.67 -2.96
C VAL A 382 -9.11 15.09 -1.49
N TYR A 383 -10.11 14.81 -0.66
CA TYR A 383 -10.06 15.10 0.77
C TYR A 383 -9.13 14.14 1.52
N TYR A 384 -9.38 12.83 1.43
CA TYR A 384 -8.64 11.85 2.24
C TYR A 384 -7.15 11.78 1.91
N SER A 385 -6.79 12.08 0.67
CA SER A 385 -5.38 12.14 0.27
C SER A 385 -4.68 13.45 0.69
N ASN A 386 -5.43 14.49 1.03
CA ASN A 386 -4.90 15.83 1.27
C ASN A 386 -5.43 16.48 2.56
N LYS A 387 -6.02 15.73 3.49
CA LYS A 387 -6.76 16.26 4.63
C LYS A 387 -5.98 17.19 5.57
N HIS A 388 -4.64 17.17 5.51
CA HIS A 388 -3.78 17.99 6.35
C HIS A 388 -3.43 19.37 5.77
N ILE A 389 -3.80 19.65 4.51
CA ILE A 389 -3.59 20.99 3.94
C ILE A 389 -4.39 22.04 4.72
N THR A 390 -3.81 23.21 4.88
CA THR A 390 -4.44 24.37 5.54
C THR A 390 -4.80 25.49 4.56
N ASP A 391 -4.21 25.45 3.35
CA ASP A 391 -4.43 26.44 2.29
C ASP A 391 -5.06 25.75 1.06
N LEU A 392 -6.20 26.28 0.63
CA LEU A 392 -6.96 25.75 -0.51
C LEU A 392 -6.53 26.36 -1.87
N SER A 393 -5.56 27.28 -1.87
CA SER A 393 -5.11 27.96 -3.10
C SER A 393 -4.67 26.99 -4.21
N GLN A 394 -4.04 25.86 -3.83
CA GLN A 394 -3.63 24.84 -4.77
C GLN A 394 -4.83 24.09 -5.38
N LEU A 395 -5.89 23.85 -4.62
CA LEU A 395 -7.12 23.23 -5.14
C LEU A 395 -7.84 24.17 -6.10
N ARG A 396 -7.95 25.46 -5.77
CA ARG A 396 -8.46 26.48 -6.70
C ARG A 396 -7.60 26.60 -7.97
N GLY A 397 -6.27 26.44 -7.82
CA GLY A 397 -5.35 26.36 -8.94
C GLY A 397 -5.62 25.15 -9.86
N LEU A 398 -5.96 23.99 -9.28
CA LEU A 398 -6.39 22.81 -10.03
C LEU A 398 -7.75 23.02 -10.71
N ASP A 399 -8.69 23.71 -10.06
CA ASP A 399 -9.98 24.04 -10.66
C ASP A 399 -9.82 24.99 -11.86
N ARG A 400 -8.97 26.02 -11.76
CA ARG A 400 -8.65 26.90 -12.91
C ARG A 400 -7.99 26.11 -14.06
N TYR A 401 -7.11 25.17 -13.72
CA TYR A 401 -6.49 24.31 -14.72
C TYR A 401 -7.49 23.36 -15.39
N LEU A 402 -8.41 22.76 -14.62
CA LEU A 402 -9.50 21.96 -15.17
C LEU A 402 -10.39 22.79 -16.09
N LEU A 403 -10.78 24.01 -15.69
CA LEU A 403 -11.60 24.91 -16.48
C LEU A 403 -10.90 25.31 -17.80
N SER A 404 -9.59 25.56 -17.79
CA SER A 404 -8.84 25.86 -19.02
C SER A 404 -8.92 24.70 -20.02
N LYS A 405 -8.85 23.44 -19.56
CA LYS A 405 -9.00 22.26 -20.42
C LYS A 405 -10.44 22.07 -20.92
N ILE A 406 -11.43 22.34 -20.07
CA ILE A 406 -12.86 22.29 -20.45
C ILE A 406 -13.17 23.30 -21.58
N ASN A 407 -12.60 24.48 -21.51
CA ASN A 407 -12.85 25.53 -22.52
C ASN A 407 -12.38 25.13 -23.92
N LEU A 408 -11.37 24.27 -24.05
CA LEU A 408 -10.88 23.74 -25.32
C LEU A 408 -11.77 22.66 -25.94
N LEU A 409 -12.72 22.10 -25.22
CA LEU A 409 -13.65 21.10 -25.76
C LEU A 409 -14.63 21.77 -26.75
N THR A 410 -15.16 20.99 -27.67
CA THR A 410 -16.18 21.46 -28.63
C THR A 410 -17.61 21.11 -28.22
N ASP A 411 -17.81 20.06 -27.43
CA ASP A 411 -19.12 19.56 -27.01
C ASP A 411 -19.72 20.37 -25.84
N PRO A 412 -20.81 21.13 -26.03
CA PRO A 412 -21.42 21.94 -24.99
C PRO A 412 -21.98 21.12 -23.82
N SER A 413 -22.52 19.93 -24.12
CA SER A 413 -23.09 19.02 -23.12
C SER A 413 -21.99 18.48 -22.16
N LEU A 414 -20.85 18.12 -22.75
CA LEU A 414 -19.68 17.68 -21.99
C LEU A 414 -19.08 18.82 -21.16
N LYS A 415 -18.92 20.02 -21.73
CA LYS A 415 -18.51 21.23 -21.01
C LYS A 415 -19.37 21.47 -19.77
N ARG A 416 -20.68 21.51 -19.92
CA ARG A 416 -21.63 21.73 -18.82
C ARG A 416 -21.48 20.69 -17.70
N LYS A 417 -21.28 19.41 -18.04
CA LYS A 417 -21.10 18.34 -17.04
C LYS A 417 -19.77 18.48 -16.28
N LEU A 418 -18.69 18.76 -16.99
CA LEU A 418 -17.35 18.88 -16.38
C LEU A 418 -17.23 20.17 -15.55
N SER A 419 -17.89 21.26 -15.93
CA SER A 419 -17.88 22.53 -15.19
C SER A 419 -18.56 22.46 -13.80
N GLN A 420 -19.33 21.39 -13.55
CA GLN A 420 -19.90 21.14 -12.21
C GLN A 420 -18.90 20.48 -11.27
N MET A 421 -17.72 20.09 -11.74
CA MET A 421 -16.71 19.39 -10.95
C MET A 421 -15.68 20.38 -10.43
N SER A 422 -15.33 20.26 -9.15
CA SER A 422 -14.34 21.13 -8.50
C SER A 422 -13.54 20.34 -7.46
N PHE A 423 -12.24 20.53 -7.45
CA PHE A 423 -11.35 19.99 -6.43
C PHE A 423 -11.62 20.62 -5.07
N GLU A 424 -11.83 21.93 -5.04
CA GLU A 424 -12.15 22.66 -3.80
C GLU A 424 -13.47 22.18 -3.22
N ASN A 425 -14.54 22.08 -4.03
CA ASN A 425 -15.83 21.57 -3.56
C ASN A 425 -15.74 20.12 -3.08
N GLY A 426 -15.07 19.25 -3.84
CA GLY A 426 -14.88 17.84 -3.47
C GLY A 426 -14.10 17.67 -2.17
N PHE A 427 -13.16 18.58 -1.89
CA PHE A 427 -12.41 18.63 -0.64
C PHE A 427 -13.28 19.17 0.53
N VAL A 428 -13.87 20.34 0.38
CA VAL A 428 -14.63 21.05 1.45
C VAL A 428 -15.91 20.29 1.80
N LYS A 429 -16.69 19.91 0.80
CA LYS A 429 -17.97 19.19 0.97
C LYS A 429 -17.80 17.70 1.19
N LYS A 430 -16.57 17.18 1.04
CA LYS A 430 -16.26 15.74 1.09
C LYS A 430 -17.16 14.90 0.16
N GLU A 431 -17.40 15.39 -1.05
CA GLU A 431 -18.31 14.73 -1.98
C GLU A 431 -17.90 13.30 -2.28
N PHE A 432 -18.80 12.34 -2.00
CA PHE A 432 -18.60 10.93 -2.27
C PHE A 432 -19.12 10.51 -3.62
N ARG A 433 -18.34 9.66 -4.31
CA ARG A 433 -18.71 9.05 -5.59
C ARG A 433 -18.56 7.53 -5.49
N ASN A 434 -19.44 6.80 -6.14
CA ASN A 434 -19.40 5.35 -6.20
C ASN A 434 -18.92 4.90 -7.58
N PHE A 435 -17.89 4.04 -7.58
CA PHE A 435 -17.36 3.44 -8.80
C PHE A 435 -17.35 1.93 -8.66
N SER A 436 -17.77 1.21 -9.69
CA SER A 436 -17.62 -0.24 -9.77
C SER A 436 -16.14 -0.61 -9.94
N THR A 437 -15.80 -1.86 -9.63
CA THR A 437 -14.43 -2.39 -9.81
C THR A 437 -13.95 -2.26 -11.26
N GLU A 438 -14.85 -2.46 -12.23
CA GLU A 438 -14.57 -2.29 -13.66
C GLU A 438 -14.20 -0.86 -14.00
N LYS A 439 -15.00 0.12 -13.53
CA LYS A 439 -14.71 1.55 -13.71
C LYS A 439 -13.38 1.97 -13.08
N LEU A 440 -13.06 1.45 -11.90
CA LEU A 440 -11.76 1.70 -11.28
C LEU A 440 -10.59 1.13 -12.10
N SER A 441 -10.79 -0.04 -12.70
CA SER A 441 -9.81 -0.62 -13.63
C SER A 441 -9.63 0.25 -14.88
N GLU A 442 -10.72 0.77 -15.46
CA GLU A 442 -10.68 1.67 -16.62
C GLU A 442 -9.98 2.99 -16.29
N ILE A 443 -10.29 3.59 -15.13
CA ILE A 443 -9.63 4.80 -14.64
C ILE A 443 -8.11 4.56 -14.52
N SER A 444 -7.72 3.46 -13.88
CA SER A 444 -6.31 3.16 -13.64
C SER A 444 -5.52 2.87 -14.91
N ARG A 445 -6.15 2.25 -15.93
CA ARG A 445 -5.50 1.98 -17.23
C ARG A 445 -5.10 3.28 -17.94
N GLY A 446 -5.95 4.31 -17.90
CA GLY A 446 -5.65 5.61 -18.51
C GLY A 446 -4.43 6.32 -17.89
N TRP A 447 -3.99 5.92 -16.70
CA TRP A 447 -2.89 6.55 -15.98
C TRP A 447 -1.70 5.63 -15.71
N LYS A 448 -1.71 4.39 -16.20
CA LYS A 448 -0.64 3.40 -15.93
C LYS A 448 0.77 3.84 -16.33
N HIS A 449 0.87 4.86 -17.16
CA HIS A 449 2.14 5.44 -17.61
C HIS A 449 2.29 6.91 -17.20
N ALA A 450 1.59 7.34 -16.14
CA ALA A 450 1.65 8.69 -15.57
C ALA A 450 2.48 8.75 -14.30
#